data_b7464b470b1bb25a5a96b16d27e6ded3
#
_entry.id   b7464b470b1bb25a5a96b16d27e6ded3
#
_cell.length_a   1.000
_cell.length_b   1.000
_cell.length_c   1.000
_cell.angle_alpha   90.00
_cell.angle_beta   90.00
_cell.angle_gamma   90.00
#
_symmetry.space_group_name_H-M   'P 1'
#
loop_
_entity.id
_entity.type
_entity.pdbx_description
1 polymer ?
#
loop_
_entity_poly.entity_id
_entity_poly.type
_entity_poly.pdbx_seq_one_letter_code
_entity_poly.pdbx_strand_id
1 'polypeptide(L)'
;DIEGAVAQAMQREGTLDRIKPGDSVCITAGSRDVANIARVIRAICDQVKSVGAHPFIIPAMGSHAGAKAEGQRGIIEGYGVTEEAMGAPIRATMDTEVIAHSKSGLEIHLDKYANAADFLIPVGRIKAHTDFRGEVESGICKMLVIGMGKQHGAYQCHKLGFKSMAA
;
A
#
# COMPACT_ATOMS: atom_id res chain seq x y z
N ASP A 1 -18.48 -8.46 -11.04
CA ASP A 1 -17.79 -9.52 -10.28
C ASP A 1 -16.38 -9.02 -9.94
N ILE A 2 -16.16 -8.59 -8.68
CA ILE A 2 -14.89 -8.05 -8.22
C ILE A 2 -13.89 -9.19 -8.02
N GLU A 3 -14.31 -10.26 -7.42
CA GLU A 3 -13.46 -11.40 -7.08
C GLU A 3 -12.88 -12.06 -8.34
N GLY A 4 -13.72 -12.28 -9.35
CA GLY A 4 -13.29 -12.79 -10.65
C GLY A 4 -12.36 -11.84 -11.39
N ALA A 5 -12.61 -10.53 -11.33
CA ALA A 5 -11.73 -9.53 -11.94
C ALA A 5 -10.36 -9.49 -11.26
N VAL A 6 -10.30 -9.58 -9.93
CA VAL A 6 -9.04 -9.65 -9.17
C VAL A 6 -8.30 -10.93 -9.50
N ALA A 7 -8.96 -12.08 -9.50
CA ALA A 7 -8.35 -13.36 -9.86
C ALA A 7 -7.74 -13.31 -11.28
N GLN A 8 -8.49 -12.81 -12.24
CA GLN A 8 -8.01 -12.65 -13.62
C GLN A 8 -6.80 -11.71 -13.70
N ALA A 9 -6.83 -10.58 -12.97
CA ALA A 9 -5.72 -9.62 -12.98
C ALA A 9 -4.46 -10.22 -12.36
N MET A 10 -4.59 -10.97 -11.27
CA MET A 10 -3.45 -11.61 -10.59
C MET A 10 -2.87 -12.80 -11.35
N GLN A 11 -3.65 -13.46 -12.18
CA GLN A 11 -3.18 -14.52 -13.09
C GLN A 11 -2.48 -13.98 -14.34
N ARG A 12 -2.76 -12.71 -14.70
CA ARG A 12 -2.08 -12.09 -15.83
C ARG A 12 -0.59 -11.92 -15.55
N GLU A 13 0.20 -12.03 -16.61
CA GLU A 13 1.63 -11.68 -16.59
C GLU A 13 2.46 -12.46 -15.56
N GLY A 14 1.95 -13.62 -15.11
CA GLY A 14 2.68 -14.46 -14.17
C GLY A 14 2.89 -13.84 -12.79
N THR A 15 2.01 -12.93 -12.35
CA THR A 15 2.14 -12.29 -11.03
C THR A 15 2.12 -13.34 -9.92
N LEU A 16 1.18 -14.28 -9.93
CA LEU A 16 1.10 -15.35 -8.94
C LEU A 16 2.23 -16.39 -9.10
N ASP A 17 2.70 -16.63 -10.32
CA ASP A 17 3.77 -17.61 -10.59
C ASP A 17 5.09 -17.22 -9.94
N ARG A 18 5.27 -15.94 -9.61
CA ARG A 18 6.46 -15.42 -8.93
C ARG A 18 6.43 -15.63 -7.42
N ILE A 19 5.23 -15.80 -6.85
CA ILE A 19 5.02 -15.98 -5.41
C ILE A 19 5.09 -17.48 -5.10
N LYS A 20 5.95 -17.85 -4.16
CA LYS A 20 6.16 -19.24 -3.77
C LYS A 20 5.42 -19.59 -2.47
N PRO A 21 5.11 -20.85 -2.23
CA PRO A 21 4.60 -21.29 -0.94
C PRO A 21 5.55 -20.87 0.20
N GLY A 22 4.99 -20.28 1.23
CA GLY A 22 5.72 -19.74 2.38
C GLY A 22 6.14 -18.28 2.29
N ASP A 23 6.11 -17.66 1.09
CA ASP A 23 6.44 -16.23 0.95
C ASP A 23 5.47 -15.35 1.75
N SER A 24 5.99 -14.28 2.31
CA SER A 24 5.23 -13.22 2.95
C SER A 24 4.82 -12.16 1.93
N VAL A 25 3.53 -11.85 1.85
CA VAL A 25 3.00 -10.89 0.87
C VAL A 25 2.31 -9.73 1.58
N CYS A 26 2.91 -8.55 1.48
CA CYS A 26 2.38 -7.33 2.03
C CYS A 26 1.35 -6.70 1.08
N ILE A 27 0.13 -6.45 1.56
CA ILE A 27 -0.95 -5.82 0.80
C ILE A 27 -1.27 -4.47 1.44
N THR A 28 -1.31 -3.39 0.65
CA THR A 28 -1.57 -2.07 1.21
C THR A 28 -3.06 -1.73 1.24
N ALA A 29 -3.49 -1.00 2.26
CA ALA A 29 -4.82 -0.41 2.36
C ALA A 29 -4.72 1.11 2.54
N GLY A 30 -5.31 1.86 1.61
CA GLY A 30 -5.34 3.32 1.65
C GLY A 30 -6.52 3.88 2.45
N SER A 31 -6.51 5.20 2.73
CA SER A 31 -7.53 5.90 3.50
C SER A 31 -8.56 6.66 2.66
N ARG A 32 -8.48 6.61 1.35
CA ARG A 32 -9.31 7.46 0.48
C ARG A 32 -10.23 6.62 -0.39
N ASP A 33 -11.44 6.38 0.10
CA ASP A 33 -12.64 5.88 -0.60
C ASP A 33 -12.37 5.08 -1.90
N VAL A 34 -11.67 3.97 -1.75
CA VAL A 34 -11.60 2.96 -2.81
C VAL A 34 -12.86 2.13 -2.69
N ALA A 35 -13.78 2.29 -3.64
CA ALA A 35 -15.02 1.54 -3.64
C ALA A 35 -14.75 0.03 -3.51
N ASN A 36 -15.46 -0.62 -2.60
CA ASN A 36 -15.34 -2.06 -2.34
C ASN A 36 -13.93 -2.52 -1.90
N ILE A 37 -13.16 -1.65 -1.24
CA ILE A 37 -11.77 -1.97 -0.87
C ILE A 37 -11.66 -3.27 -0.08
N ALA A 38 -12.59 -3.54 0.84
CA ALA A 38 -12.58 -4.77 1.61
C ALA A 38 -12.74 -6.01 0.71
N ARG A 39 -13.63 -5.98 -0.28
CA ARG A 39 -13.81 -7.09 -1.23
C ARG A 39 -12.57 -7.29 -2.11
N VAL A 40 -11.97 -6.19 -2.57
CA VAL A 40 -10.74 -6.24 -3.38
C VAL A 40 -9.60 -6.84 -2.57
N ILE A 41 -9.33 -6.34 -1.35
CA ILE A 41 -8.24 -6.85 -0.51
C ILE A 41 -8.51 -8.31 -0.11
N ARG A 42 -9.73 -8.68 0.24
CA ARG A 42 -10.09 -10.06 0.53
C ARG A 42 -9.79 -10.99 -0.66
N ALA A 43 -10.21 -10.60 -1.86
CA ALA A 43 -9.95 -11.39 -3.06
C ALA A 43 -8.44 -11.55 -3.32
N ILE A 44 -7.64 -10.50 -3.10
CA ILE A 44 -6.18 -10.58 -3.21
C ILE A 44 -5.61 -11.55 -2.16
N CYS A 45 -6.06 -11.46 -0.90
CA CYS A 45 -5.64 -12.39 0.16
C CYS A 45 -5.94 -13.85 -0.22
N ASP A 46 -7.12 -14.11 -0.79
CA ASP A 46 -7.51 -15.46 -1.19
C ASP A 46 -6.64 -15.98 -2.34
N GLN A 47 -6.29 -15.14 -3.32
CA GLN A 47 -5.37 -15.51 -4.40
C GLN A 47 -3.96 -15.81 -3.87
N VAL A 48 -3.44 -14.97 -2.96
CA VAL A 48 -2.13 -15.19 -2.33
C VAL A 48 -2.11 -16.50 -1.54
N LYS A 49 -3.15 -16.80 -0.77
CA LYS A 49 -3.27 -18.06 -0.02
C LYS A 49 -3.39 -19.26 -0.93
N SER A 50 -4.04 -19.11 -2.10
CA SER A 50 -4.22 -20.24 -3.03
C SER A 50 -2.91 -20.82 -3.57
N VAL A 51 -1.84 -20.02 -3.57
CA VAL A 51 -0.47 -20.46 -3.92
C VAL A 51 0.38 -20.83 -2.69
N GLY A 52 -0.23 -20.92 -1.50
CA GLY A 52 0.45 -21.30 -0.26
C GLY A 52 1.28 -20.19 0.40
N ALA A 53 1.14 -18.96 -0.02
CA ALA A 53 1.82 -17.80 0.55
C ALA A 53 1.02 -17.17 1.70
N HIS A 54 1.66 -16.28 2.47
CA HIS A 54 1.16 -15.69 3.69
C HIS A 54 0.87 -14.19 3.51
N PRO A 55 -0.38 -13.78 3.19
CA PRO A 55 -0.72 -12.38 3.07
C PRO A 55 -0.81 -11.71 4.45
N PHE A 56 -0.42 -10.44 4.50
CA PHE A 56 -0.74 -9.53 5.59
C PHE A 56 -1.03 -8.14 5.04
N ILE A 57 -1.76 -7.34 5.81
CA ILE A 57 -2.23 -6.02 5.37
C ILE A 57 -1.53 -4.94 6.17
N ILE A 58 -1.15 -3.84 5.50
CA ILE A 58 -0.66 -2.63 6.16
C ILE A 58 -1.52 -1.42 5.79
N PRO A 59 -1.78 -0.49 6.73
CA PRO A 59 -2.28 0.82 6.37
C PRO A 59 -1.22 1.61 5.60
N ALA A 60 -1.56 2.16 4.43
CA ALA A 60 -0.65 2.94 3.60
C ALA A 60 -1.27 4.31 3.29
N MET A 61 -1.17 5.24 4.23
CA MET A 61 -1.86 6.52 4.18
C MET A 61 -1.03 7.72 4.70
N GLY A 62 0.29 7.57 4.68
CA GLY A 62 1.20 8.65 5.06
C GLY A 62 1.04 9.07 6.52
N SER A 63 0.77 10.37 6.75
CA SER A 63 0.59 10.97 8.07
C SER A 63 -0.86 11.04 8.56
N HIS A 64 -1.80 10.38 7.88
CA HIS A 64 -3.20 10.39 8.28
C HIS A 64 -3.39 9.85 9.71
N ALA A 65 -4.56 10.12 10.30
CA ALA A 65 -4.90 9.74 11.67
C ALA A 65 -3.87 10.24 12.72
N GLY A 66 -3.33 11.44 12.51
CA GLY A 66 -2.35 12.06 13.39
C GLY A 66 -1.02 11.29 13.45
N ALA A 67 -0.67 10.56 12.39
CA ALA A 67 0.51 9.70 12.31
C ALA A 67 0.59 8.67 13.48
N LYS A 68 -0.54 8.05 13.78
CA LYS A 68 -0.63 7.00 14.81
C LYS A 68 -1.03 5.67 14.17
N ALA A 69 -0.28 4.61 14.46
CA ALA A 69 -0.51 3.28 13.91
C ALA A 69 -1.95 2.78 14.19
N GLU A 70 -2.39 2.86 15.44
CA GLU A 70 -3.74 2.48 15.86
C GLU A 70 -4.83 3.29 15.14
N GLY A 71 -4.61 4.60 14.96
CA GLY A 71 -5.56 5.44 14.22
C GLY A 71 -5.65 5.04 12.75
N GLN A 72 -4.53 4.70 12.12
CA GLN A 72 -4.51 4.22 10.74
C GLN A 72 -5.17 2.85 10.59
N ARG A 73 -4.93 1.95 11.55
CA ARG A 73 -5.62 0.65 11.62
C ARG A 73 -7.14 0.85 11.74
N GLY A 74 -7.60 1.69 12.66
CA GLY A 74 -9.03 1.98 12.84
C GLY A 74 -9.70 2.53 11.57
N ILE A 75 -8.99 3.32 10.74
CA ILE A 75 -9.53 3.81 9.48
C ILE A 75 -9.83 2.66 8.51
N ILE A 76 -8.88 1.74 8.30
CA ILE A 76 -9.10 0.62 7.36
C ILE A 76 -10.12 -0.38 7.90
N GLU A 77 -10.15 -0.60 9.22
CA GLU A 77 -11.18 -1.42 9.87
C GLU A 77 -12.58 -0.80 9.70
N GLY A 78 -12.70 0.53 9.74
CA GLY A 78 -13.94 1.25 9.43
C GLY A 78 -14.44 1.05 7.99
N TYR A 79 -13.57 0.65 7.06
CA TYR A 79 -13.93 0.26 5.69
C TYR A 79 -14.22 -1.24 5.54
N GLY A 80 -14.24 -2.00 6.64
CA GLY A 80 -14.46 -3.44 6.65
C GLY A 80 -13.19 -4.27 6.38
N VAL A 81 -12.02 -3.64 6.36
CA VAL A 81 -10.74 -4.36 6.27
C VAL A 81 -10.31 -4.75 7.68
N THR A 82 -10.83 -5.86 8.18
CA THR A 82 -10.52 -6.43 9.50
C THR A 82 -9.77 -7.76 9.34
N GLU A 83 -9.02 -8.17 10.35
CA GLU A 83 -8.30 -9.46 10.29
C GLU A 83 -9.24 -10.63 10.07
N GLU A 84 -10.41 -10.60 10.69
CA GLU A 84 -11.44 -11.64 10.53
C GLU A 84 -11.98 -11.67 9.10
N ALA A 85 -12.40 -10.50 8.57
CA ALA A 85 -12.97 -10.41 7.22
C ALA A 85 -11.94 -10.75 6.13
N MET A 86 -10.69 -10.38 6.32
CA MET A 86 -9.60 -10.65 5.36
C MET A 86 -9.00 -12.04 5.55
N GLY A 87 -9.18 -12.65 6.73
CA GLY A 87 -8.48 -13.89 7.10
C GLY A 87 -6.96 -13.74 7.03
N ALA A 88 -6.43 -12.55 7.28
CA ALA A 88 -5.03 -12.19 7.22
C ALA A 88 -4.73 -11.13 8.29
N PRO A 89 -3.54 -11.15 8.93
CA PRO A 89 -3.21 -10.18 9.96
C PRO A 89 -3.05 -8.77 9.41
N ILE A 90 -3.38 -7.77 10.23
CA ILE A 90 -3.11 -6.35 9.97
C ILE A 90 -1.91 -5.93 10.79
N ARG A 91 -0.85 -5.50 10.12
CA ARG A 91 0.38 -4.99 10.75
C ARG A 91 0.45 -3.47 10.58
N ALA A 92 0.13 -2.73 11.63
CA ALA A 92 0.16 -1.27 11.61
C ALA A 92 1.40 -0.77 12.36
N THR A 93 2.19 0.08 11.73
CA THR A 93 3.33 0.78 12.33
C THR A 93 3.50 2.16 11.71
N MET A 94 4.20 3.04 12.41
CA MET A 94 4.73 4.29 11.84
C MET A 94 6.24 4.19 11.58
N ASP A 95 6.87 3.07 11.97
CA ASP A 95 8.29 2.84 11.72
C ASP A 95 8.54 2.66 10.22
N THR A 96 9.60 3.28 9.74
CA THR A 96 10.07 3.18 8.36
C THR A 96 11.56 2.89 8.32
N GLU A 97 12.01 2.31 7.22
CA GLU A 97 13.41 2.13 6.90
C GLU A 97 13.78 2.97 5.67
N VAL A 98 14.99 3.51 5.65
CA VAL A 98 15.53 4.21 4.49
C VAL A 98 16.07 3.16 3.51
N ILE A 99 15.39 3.01 2.38
CA ILE A 99 15.74 1.99 1.38
C ILE A 99 16.62 2.51 0.24
N ALA A 100 16.62 3.82 0.04
CA ALA A 100 17.42 4.48 -1.00
C ALA A 100 17.51 5.99 -0.76
N HIS A 101 18.28 6.66 -1.60
CA HIS A 101 18.28 8.12 -1.72
C HIS A 101 17.97 8.51 -3.16
N SER A 102 17.17 9.56 -3.32
CA SER A 102 16.88 10.12 -4.64
C SER A 102 18.13 10.82 -5.22
N LYS A 103 18.10 11.16 -6.51
CA LYS A 103 19.17 11.95 -7.15
C LYS A 103 19.38 13.32 -6.49
N SER A 104 18.36 13.86 -5.85
CA SER A 104 18.39 15.12 -5.08
C SER A 104 18.82 14.93 -3.62
N GLY A 105 19.18 13.72 -3.20
CA GLY A 105 19.64 13.40 -1.85
C GLY A 105 18.52 13.21 -0.81
N LEU A 106 17.26 13.09 -1.24
CA LEU A 106 16.16 12.79 -0.32
C LEU A 106 16.14 11.33 0.06
N GLU A 107 15.90 11.07 1.34
CA GLU A 107 15.68 9.72 1.85
C GLU A 107 14.36 9.15 1.33
N ILE A 108 14.41 7.94 0.82
CA ILE A 108 13.24 7.17 0.41
C ILE A 108 12.91 6.18 1.52
N HIS A 109 11.80 6.44 2.20
CA HIS A 109 11.32 5.66 3.33
C HIS A 109 10.30 4.62 2.89
N LEU A 110 10.37 3.43 3.45
CA LEU A 110 9.40 2.35 3.28
C LEU A 110 8.97 1.83 4.65
N ASP A 111 7.67 1.53 4.79
CA ASP A 111 7.12 0.85 5.96
C ASP A 111 7.96 -0.38 6.33
N LYS A 112 8.31 -0.50 7.60
CA LYS A 112 9.16 -1.58 8.13
C LYS A 112 8.65 -2.97 7.79
N TYR A 113 7.35 -3.21 7.89
CA TYR A 113 6.77 -4.51 7.55
C TYR A 113 6.73 -4.76 6.05
N ALA A 114 6.49 -3.71 5.25
CA ALA A 114 6.56 -3.81 3.80
C ALA A 114 7.98 -4.11 3.31
N ASN A 115 8.98 -3.49 3.93
CA ASN A 115 10.39 -3.72 3.58
C ASN A 115 10.85 -5.14 3.92
N ALA A 116 10.30 -5.74 4.96
CA ALA A 116 10.61 -7.12 5.39
C ALA A 116 9.84 -8.20 4.62
N ALA A 117 8.89 -7.84 3.75
CA ALA A 117 8.09 -8.80 2.99
C ALA A 117 8.82 -9.27 1.72
N ASP A 118 8.57 -10.51 1.31
CA ASP A 118 9.10 -11.06 0.06
C ASP A 118 8.44 -10.41 -1.17
N PHE A 119 7.15 -10.07 -1.04
CA PHE A 119 6.38 -9.40 -2.09
C PHE A 119 5.51 -8.27 -1.54
N LEU A 120 5.28 -7.26 -2.38
CA LEU A 120 4.46 -6.10 -2.09
C LEU A 120 3.40 -5.91 -3.17
N ILE A 121 2.14 -5.84 -2.77
CA ILE A 121 0.99 -5.55 -3.64
C ILE A 121 0.37 -4.21 -3.21
N PRO A 122 0.70 -3.11 -3.89
CA PRO A 122 0.08 -1.83 -3.62
C PRO A 122 -1.35 -1.80 -4.18
N VAL A 123 -2.31 -1.47 -3.32
CA VAL A 123 -3.73 -1.34 -3.70
C VAL A 123 -4.14 0.12 -3.57
N GLY A 124 -4.61 0.71 -4.64
CA GLY A 124 -5.02 2.10 -4.65
C GLY A 124 -5.88 2.46 -5.85
N ARG A 125 -6.59 3.59 -5.74
CA ARG A 125 -7.35 4.14 -6.86
C ARG A 125 -6.46 5.05 -7.70
N ILE A 126 -6.43 4.82 -9.00
CA ILE A 126 -5.78 5.71 -9.96
C ILE A 126 -6.69 6.92 -10.20
N LYS A 127 -6.19 8.10 -9.93
CA LYS A 127 -6.89 9.38 -10.13
C LYS A 127 -5.90 10.53 -10.30
N ALA A 128 -6.35 11.65 -10.89
CA ALA A 128 -5.58 12.88 -10.91
C ALA A 128 -5.34 13.41 -9.48
N HIS A 129 -4.25 14.13 -9.27
CA HIS A 129 -4.01 14.83 -8.00
C HIS A 129 -4.94 16.04 -7.86
N THR A 130 -5.27 16.43 -6.61
CA THR A 130 -6.16 17.55 -6.35
C THR A 130 -5.48 18.92 -6.54
N ASP A 131 -4.18 18.99 -6.24
CA ASP A 131 -3.47 20.26 -6.05
C ASP A 131 -2.39 20.56 -7.10
N PHE A 132 -1.91 19.57 -7.84
CA PHE A 132 -0.91 19.78 -8.90
C PHE A 132 -1.18 18.93 -10.13
N ARG A 133 -0.56 19.30 -11.24
CA ARG A 133 -0.54 18.56 -12.51
C ARG A 133 0.89 18.23 -12.90
N GLY A 134 1.10 17.03 -13.45
CA GLY A 134 2.40 16.55 -13.89
C GLY A 134 2.28 15.20 -14.59
N GLU A 135 3.38 14.67 -15.11
CA GLU A 135 3.41 13.34 -15.74
C GLU A 135 3.03 12.23 -14.75
N VAL A 136 3.42 12.39 -13.48
CA VAL A 136 3.04 11.50 -12.38
C VAL A 136 2.39 12.35 -11.28
N GLU A 137 1.09 12.16 -11.07
CA GLU A 137 0.34 12.96 -10.09
C GLU A 137 -0.07 12.15 -8.87
N SER A 138 -0.64 10.96 -9.07
CA SER A 138 -1.27 10.17 -8.02
C SER A 138 -1.24 8.67 -8.39
N GLY A 139 -1.99 7.83 -7.66
CA GLY A 139 -2.03 6.39 -7.88
C GLY A 139 -0.89 5.66 -7.20
N ILE A 140 -0.28 4.69 -7.89
CA ILE A 140 0.73 3.80 -7.31
C ILE A 140 1.95 4.56 -6.79
N CYS A 141 2.49 5.52 -7.53
CA CYS A 141 3.65 6.29 -7.10
C CYS A 141 3.40 7.02 -5.78
N LYS A 142 2.23 7.67 -5.63
CA LYS A 142 1.85 8.29 -4.37
C LYS A 142 1.69 7.27 -3.24
N MET A 143 1.15 6.09 -3.54
CA MET A 143 1.03 5.02 -2.56
C MET A 143 2.40 4.55 -2.08
N LEU A 144 3.36 4.37 -2.98
CA LEU A 144 4.73 3.95 -2.66
C LEU A 144 5.44 5.01 -1.80
N VAL A 145 5.49 6.25 -2.26
CA VAL A 145 6.34 7.29 -1.65
C VAL A 145 5.71 7.87 -0.39
N ILE A 146 4.44 8.23 -0.43
CA ILE A 146 3.74 8.86 0.70
C ILE A 146 3.01 7.82 1.54
N GLY A 147 2.22 6.96 0.93
CA GLY A 147 1.40 5.98 1.63
C GLY A 147 2.22 5.08 2.53
N MET A 148 3.19 4.38 1.95
CA MET A 148 4.08 3.47 2.64
C MET A 148 5.30 4.16 3.27
N GLY A 149 5.69 5.34 2.79
CA GLY A 149 6.71 6.18 3.43
C GLY A 149 6.26 6.79 4.75
N LYS A 150 4.97 6.61 5.11
CA LYS A 150 4.40 7.09 6.38
C LYS A 150 4.61 8.60 6.56
N GLN A 151 4.76 9.05 7.82
CA GLN A 151 5.02 10.45 8.12
C GLN A 151 6.36 10.92 7.54
N HIS A 152 7.38 10.07 7.55
CA HIS A 152 8.72 10.41 7.05
C HIS A 152 8.69 10.64 5.53
N GLY A 153 8.11 9.74 4.74
CA GLY A 153 7.97 9.91 3.29
C GLY A 153 7.10 11.12 2.94
N ALA A 154 5.98 11.32 3.65
CA ALA A 154 5.16 12.51 3.46
C ALA A 154 5.93 13.81 3.73
N TYR A 155 6.72 13.85 4.80
CA TYR A 155 7.56 15.00 5.15
C TYR A 155 8.60 15.31 4.07
N GLN A 156 9.32 14.29 3.58
CA GLN A 156 10.32 14.45 2.53
C GLN A 156 9.71 15.00 1.24
N CYS A 157 8.55 14.49 0.83
CA CYS A 157 7.83 15.02 -0.34
C CYS A 157 7.39 16.47 -0.15
N HIS A 158 6.81 16.81 1.00
CA HIS A 158 6.35 18.17 1.27
C HIS A 158 7.50 19.19 1.33
N LYS A 159 8.69 18.77 1.78
CA LYS A 159 9.90 19.60 1.80
C LYS A 159 10.32 20.07 0.40
N LEU A 160 10.05 19.28 -0.64
CA LEU A 160 10.33 19.65 -2.04
C LEU A 160 9.36 20.73 -2.59
N GLY A 161 8.19 20.87 -1.97
CA GLY A 161 7.10 21.70 -2.48
C GLY A 161 6.38 21.09 -3.68
N PHE A 162 5.15 21.54 -3.92
CA PHE A 162 4.26 20.96 -4.95
C PHE A 162 4.83 20.99 -6.38
N LYS A 163 5.67 21.98 -6.70
CA LYS A 163 6.28 22.12 -8.03
C LYS A 163 7.25 20.99 -8.39
N SER A 164 7.79 20.29 -7.40
CA SER A 164 8.79 19.22 -7.59
C SER A 164 8.24 17.85 -7.24
N MET A 165 6.95 17.74 -6.89
CA MET A 165 6.35 16.45 -6.48
C MET A 165 6.12 15.48 -7.65
N ALA A 166 6.12 15.97 -8.89
CA ALA A 166 5.95 15.15 -10.09
C ALA A 166 7.30 14.69 -10.68
N ALA A 167 8.41 15.19 -10.17
CA ALA A 167 9.77 14.83 -10.57
C ALA A 167 10.31 13.69 -9.69
#